data_40562c6e9a841e5846f83a10ddcdb2b0
#
_entry.id   40562c6e9a841e5846f83a10ddcdb2b0
#
_cell.length_a   1.000
_cell.length_b   1.000
_cell.length_c   1.000
_cell.angle_alpha   90.00
_cell.angle_beta   90.00
_cell.angle_gamma   90.00
#
_symmetry.space_group_name_H-M   'P 1'
#
loop_
_entity.id
_entity.type
_entity.pdbx_description
1 polymer ?
#
loop_
_entity_poly.entity_id
_entity_poly.type
_entity_poly.pdbx_seq_one_letter_code
_entity_poly.pdbx_strand_id
1 'polypeptide(L)'
;MLPPVLRTPSGYRLYGTVHVRAALAYRLLAAGAGPVGAKEILRAVHGSVHRSVPEALALLDGVHARLDAQRHDLRLAQQAAQAISGEPIDDVRPSDSLSISELATALGVRPSTLRHWESERLVIPDRFRGARRYTPVQVRDARIVHQLRLAGYRIEPLRALMPQLRSARFLGDVAGALAAREASITVRSRALLDGAAALSDLLRQRGHVVDDEVAEDPAHVVAPGRVE
;
A
#
# COMPACT_ATOMS: atom_id res chain seq x y z
N MET A 1 18.60 -9.80 -5.69
CA MET A 1 18.48 -8.96 -4.49
C MET A 1 19.84 -8.38 -4.07
N LEU A 2 20.86 -9.20 -3.87
CA LEU A 2 22.23 -8.72 -3.70
C LEU A 2 22.98 -8.77 -5.04
N PRO A 3 23.99 -7.92 -5.27
CA PRO A 3 24.88 -8.04 -6.42
C PRO A 3 25.57 -9.41 -6.46
N PRO A 4 26.15 -9.80 -7.61
CA PRO A 4 26.98 -11.00 -7.68
C PRO A 4 28.12 -10.94 -6.66
N VAL A 5 28.45 -12.06 -6.04
CA VAL A 5 29.51 -12.17 -5.03
C VAL A 5 30.71 -12.92 -5.59
N LEU A 6 31.89 -12.41 -5.32
CA LEU A 6 33.12 -13.15 -5.56
C LEU A 6 33.25 -14.32 -4.58
N ARG A 7 33.96 -15.38 -5.00
CA ARG A 7 34.24 -16.52 -4.13
C ARG A 7 35.74 -16.69 -3.96
N THR A 8 36.16 -17.08 -2.79
CA THR A 8 37.55 -17.51 -2.55
C THR A 8 37.85 -18.81 -3.31
N PRO A 9 39.11 -19.19 -3.51
CA PRO A 9 39.49 -20.50 -4.05
C PRO A 9 38.88 -21.67 -3.26
N SER A 10 38.63 -21.47 -1.96
CA SER A 10 38.00 -22.43 -1.05
C SER A 10 36.45 -22.38 -1.09
N GLY A 11 35.84 -21.58 -1.99
CA GLY A 11 34.40 -21.53 -2.22
C GLY A 11 33.57 -20.59 -1.33
N TYR A 12 34.20 -19.90 -0.36
CA TYR A 12 33.52 -18.93 0.50
C TYR A 12 33.11 -17.66 -0.27
N ARG A 13 31.95 -17.11 0.08
CA ARG A 13 31.45 -15.85 -0.51
C ARG A 13 32.15 -14.66 0.14
N LEU A 14 32.65 -13.73 -0.69
CA LEU A 14 33.22 -12.47 -0.25
C LEU A 14 32.20 -11.34 -0.41
N TYR A 15 31.82 -10.71 0.70
CA TYR A 15 30.91 -9.59 0.72
C TYR A 15 31.67 -8.31 0.93
N GLY A 16 31.58 -7.36 -0.02
CA GLY A 16 32.14 -6.01 0.07
C GLY A 16 31.06 -4.99 0.46
N THR A 17 31.46 -3.71 0.47
CA THR A 17 30.63 -2.55 0.84
C THR A 17 29.34 -2.46 0.03
N VAL A 18 29.39 -2.78 -1.27
CA VAL A 18 28.21 -2.76 -2.15
C VAL A 18 27.11 -3.74 -1.68
N HIS A 19 27.49 -4.89 -1.13
CA HIS A 19 26.55 -5.88 -0.62
C HIS A 19 25.88 -5.41 0.67
N VAL A 20 26.64 -4.75 1.56
CA VAL A 20 26.12 -4.15 2.80
C VAL A 20 25.12 -3.05 2.46
N ARG A 21 25.43 -2.17 1.52
CA ARG A 21 24.53 -1.09 1.07
C ARG A 21 23.28 -1.64 0.39
N ALA A 22 23.40 -2.65 -0.45
CA ALA A 22 22.25 -3.31 -1.07
C ALA A 22 21.34 -3.97 -0.01
N ALA A 23 21.92 -4.58 1.02
CA ALA A 23 21.15 -5.15 2.14
C ALA A 23 20.45 -4.07 2.97
N LEU A 24 21.10 -2.93 3.23
CA LEU A 24 20.49 -1.78 3.90
C LEU A 24 19.35 -1.20 3.08
N ALA A 25 19.55 -0.93 1.80
CA ALA A 25 18.51 -0.44 0.90
C ALA A 25 17.32 -1.40 0.86
N TYR A 26 17.56 -2.72 0.79
CA TYR A 26 16.50 -3.72 0.88
C TYR A 26 15.69 -3.61 2.17
N ARG A 27 16.35 -3.53 3.31
CA ARG A 27 15.68 -3.45 4.62
C ARG A 27 14.78 -2.22 4.73
N LEU A 28 15.28 -1.06 4.30
CA LEU A 28 14.53 0.20 4.31
C LEU A 28 13.36 0.17 3.32
N LEU A 29 13.59 -0.27 2.09
CA LEU A 29 12.53 -0.43 1.09
C LEU A 29 11.49 -1.46 1.52
N ALA A 30 11.88 -2.56 2.18
CA ALA A 30 10.95 -3.59 2.64
C ALA A 30 10.00 -3.06 3.74
N ALA A 31 10.47 -2.15 4.58
CA ALA A 31 9.63 -1.50 5.59
C ALA A 31 8.56 -0.59 4.94
N GLY A 32 8.85 0.04 3.79
CA GLY A 32 7.89 0.92 3.08
C GLY A 32 7.05 0.20 2.03
N ALA A 33 7.70 -0.57 1.14
CA ALA A 33 7.10 -1.22 -0.02
C ALA A 33 6.62 -2.66 0.25
N GLY A 34 7.02 -3.24 1.36
CA GLY A 34 6.91 -4.67 1.65
C GLY A 34 8.06 -5.49 1.03
N PRO A 35 8.26 -6.75 1.49
CA PRO A 35 9.40 -7.58 1.07
C PRO A 35 9.41 -7.87 -0.43
N VAL A 36 8.25 -8.07 -1.04
CA VAL A 36 8.11 -8.36 -2.47
C VAL A 36 8.49 -7.14 -3.30
N GLY A 37 7.89 -5.97 -3.00
CA GLY A 37 8.20 -4.73 -3.72
C GLY A 37 9.67 -4.30 -3.60
N ALA A 38 10.25 -4.42 -2.41
CA ALA A 38 11.68 -4.15 -2.21
C ALA A 38 12.58 -5.07 -3.04
N LYS A 39 12.21 -6.36 -3.15
CA LYS A 39 12.92 -7.33 -3.95
C LYS A 39 12.84 -7.02 -5.44
N GLU A 40 11.68 -6.59 -5.93
CA GLU A 40 11.48 -6.18 -7.32
C GLU A 40 12.30 -4.95 -7.67
N ILE A 41 12.25 -3.90 -6.84
CA ILE A 41 13.04 -2.68 -7.01
C ILE A 41 14.54 -3.01 -7.09
N LEU A 42 15.06 -3.79 -6.14
CA LEU A 42 16.48 -4.14 -6.15
C LEU A 42 16.88 -5.08 -7.28
N ARG A 43 16.00 -5.94 -7.77
CA ARG A 43 16.25 -6.73 -8.97
C ARG A 43 16.36 -5.85 -10.21
N ALA A 44 15.47 -4.86 -10.35
CA ALA A 44 15.56 -3.90 -11.42
C ALA A 44 16.90 -3.16 -11.38
N VAL A 45 17.36 -2.71 -10.19
CA VAL A 45 18.68 -2.07 -10.01
C VAL A 45 19.85 -2.97 -10.40
N HIS A 46 19.80 -4.26 -10.07
CA HIS A 46 20.89 -5.20 -10.37
C HIS A 46 20.81 -5.84 -11.76
N GLY A 47 19.80 -5.49 -12.58
CA GLY A 47 19.68 -5.88 -13.98
C GLY A 47 20.71 -5.20 -14.91
N SER A 48 20.53 -5.34 -16.23
CA SER A 48 21.42 -4.73 -17.22
C SER A 48 21.44 -3.20 -17.11
N VAL A 49 22.62 -2.61 -17.24
CA VAL A 49 22.95 -1.21 -16.89
C VAL A 49 22.02 -0.17 -17.54
N HIS A 50 21.49 -0.40 -18.74
CA HIS A 50 20.73 0.60 -19.49
C HIS A 50 19.19 0.57 -19.23
N ARG A 51 18.65 -0.48 -18.64
CA ARG A 51 17.20 -0.59 -18.35
C ARG A 51 16.85 -0.54 -16.87
N SER A 52 17.81 -0.67 -16.00
CA SER A 52 17.61 -0.91 -14.57
C SER A 52 17.15 0.31 -13.78
N VAL A 53 17.64 1.50 -14.10
CA VAL A 53 17.30 2.71 -13.32
C VAL A 53 15.88 3.18 -13.60
N PRO A 54 15.42 3.38 -14.85
CA PRO A 54 14.04 3.79 -15.11
C PRO A 54 13.01 2.80 -14.58
N GLU A 55 13.27 1.49 -14.68
CA GLU A 55 12.38 0.46 -14.16
C GLU A 55 12.31 0.48 -12.62
N ALA A 56 13.44 0.63 -11.94
CA ALA A 56 13.47 0.74 -10.49
C ALA A 56 12.73 1.99 -9.99
N LEU A 57 12.88 3.13 -10.68
CA LEU A 57 12.18 4.37 -10.38
C LEU A 57 10.66 4.22 -10.60
N ALA A 58 10.24 3.63 -11.71
CA ALA A 58 8.82 3.37 -11.98
C ALA A 58 8.18 2.47 -10.93
N LEU A 59 8.89 1.44 -10.45
CA LEU A 59 8.42 0.60 -9.34
C LEU A 59 8.29 1.40 -8.04
N LEU A 60 9.24 2.28 -7.73
CA LEU A 60 9.21 3.14 -6.55
C LEU A 60 8.04 4.14 -6.63
N ASP A 61 7.85 4.80 -7.78
CA ASP A 61 6.73 5.70 -8.04
C ASP A 61 5.38 4.98 -7.86
N GLY A 62 5.27 3.74 -8.32
CA GLY A 62 4.10 2.91 -8.11
C GLY A 62 3.82 2.61 -6.63
N VAL A 63 4.84 2.51 -5.77
CA VAL A 63 4.66 2.38 -4.32
C VAL A 63 4.18 3.70 -3.71
N HIS A 64 4.76 4.84 -4.10
CA HIS A 64 4.32 6.16 -3.65
C HIS A 64 2.87 6.43 -4.04
N ALA A 65 2.48 6.15 -5.29
CA ALA A 65 1.10 6.29 -5.75
C ALA A 65 0.11 5.44 -4.94
N ARG A 66 0.48 4.21 -4.58
CA ARG A 66 -0.35 3.37 -3.70
C ARG A 66 -0.49 3.93 -2.29
N LEU A 67 0.58 4.50 -1.71
CA LEU A 67 0.50 5.13 -0.39
C LEU A 67 -0.32 6.42 -0.43
N ASP A 68 -0.23 7.18 -1.51
CA ASP A 68 -1.06 8.38 -1.69
C ASP A 68 -2.54 8.03 -1.83
N ALA A 69 -2.88 7.02 -2.62
CA ALA A 69 -4.25 6.50 -2.69
C ALA A 69 -4.76 6.05 -1.31
N GLN A 70 -3.93 5.36 -0.50
CA GLN A 70 -4.31 4.97 0.86
C GLN A 70 -4.55 6.18 1.79
N ARG A 71 -3.78 7.28 1.64
CA ARG A 71 -4.03 8.52 2.39
C ARG A 71 -5.33 9.19 1.97
N HIS A 72 -5.60 9.21 0.67
CA HIS A 72 -6.86 9.75 0.15
C HIS A 72 -8.05 8.98 0.72
N ASP A 73 -8.02 7.67 0.62
CA ASP A 73 -9.05 6.78 1.17
C ASP A 73 -9.24 6.99 2.67
N LEU A 74 -8.15 7.15 3.43
CA LEU A 74 -8.21 7.39 4.86
C LEU A 74 -8.90 8.73 5.21
N ARG A 75 -8.59 9.79 4.47
CA ARG A 75 -9.24 11.10 4.67
C ARG A 75 -10.75 11.02 4.46
N LEU A 76 -11.18 10.30 3.41
CA LEU A 76 -12.59 10.08 3.15
C LEU A 76 -13.27 9.29 4.28
N ALA A 77 -12.58 8.27 4.82
CA ALA A 77 -13.07 7.51 5.97
C ALA A 77 -13.20 8.37 7.23
N GLN A 78 -12.23 9.25 7.48
CA GLN A 78 -12.27 10.18 8.61
C GLN A 78 -13.43 11.16 8.49
N GLN A 79 -13.67 11.72 7.31
CA GLN A 79 -14.80 12.61 7.04
C GLN A 79 -16.15 11.90 7.24
N ALA A 80 -16.29 10.67 6.72
CA ALA A 80 -17.49 9.87 6.89
C ALA A 80 -17.73 9.51 8.37
N ALA A 81 -16.69 9.14 9.11
CA ALA A 81 -16.78 8.85 10.55
C ALA A 81 -17.21 10.08 11.34
N GLN A 82 -16.69 11.26 11.03
CA GLN A 82 -17.08 12.52 11.65
C GLN A 82 -18.54 12.87 11.38
N ALA A 83 -19.01 12.70 10.13
CA ALA A 83 -20.39 12.97 9.77
C ALA A 83 -21.38 12.07 10.54
N ILE A 84 -21.02 10.79 10.76
CA ILE A 84 -21.86 9.83 11.50
C ILE A 84 -21.78 10.05 13.01
N SER A 85 -20.63 10.53 13.53
CA SER A 85 -20.41 10.79 14.96
C SER A 85 -21.28 11.92 15.51
N GLY A 86 -21.71 12.84 14.65
CA GLY A 86 -22.61 13.93 15.02
C GLY A 86 -24.07 13.53 15.21
N GLU A 87 -24.44 12.26 14.93
CA GLU A 87 -25.81 11.81 15.07
C GLU A 87 -26.00 11.03 16.39
N PRO A 88 -26.83 11.52 17.31
CA PRO A 88 -27.15 10.80 18.54
C PRO A 88 -27.88 9.49 18.19
N ILE A 89 -27.35 8.36 18.64
CA ILE A 89 -28.03 7.06 18.60
C ILE A 89 -28.61 6.87 19.99
N ASP A 90 -29.78 7.46 20.22
CA ASP A 90 -30.52 7.29 21.46
C ASP A 90 -31.42 6.06 21.39
N ASP A 91 -31.38 5.24 22.43
CA ASP A 91 -32.30 4.17 22.80
C ASP A 91 -32.67 3.18 21.68
N VAL A 92 -31.72 2.29 21.34
CA VAL A 92 -31.90 1.25 20.31
C VAL A 92 -32.81 0.15 20.78
N ARG A 93 -34.04 0.05 20.18
CA ARG A 93 -35.01 -1.03 20.46
C ARG A 93 -34.96 -2.11 19.37
N PRO A 94 -35.18 -3.39 19.70
CA PRO A 94 -35.30 -4.47 18.69
C PRO A 94 -36.43 -4.23 17.68
N SER A 95 -37.45 -3.45 18.05
CA SER A 95 -38.55 -3.01 17.17
C SER A 95 -38.10 -2.10 16.04
N ASP A 96 -36.91 -1.46 16.15
CA ASP A 96 -36.38 -0.48 15.21
C ASP A 96 -35.67 -1.14 14.03
N SER A 97 -35.82 -2.45 13.88
CA SER A 97 -35.27 -3.19 12.74
C SER A 97 -36.02 -2.86 11.46
N LEU A 98 -35.27 -2.51 10.42
CA LEU A 98 -35.79 -2.17 9.10
C LEU A 98 -35.81 -3.38 8.16
N SER A 99 -36.79 -3.41 7.26
CA SER A 99 -36.78 -4.26 6.07
C SER A 99 -35.75 -3.67 5.03
N ILE A 100 -35.47 -4.46 3.99
CA ILE A 100 -34.59 -3.99 2.91
C ILE A 100 -35.17 -2.77 2.17
N SER A 101 -36.49 -2.71 2.03
CA SER A 101 -37.16 -1.60 1.35
C SER A 101 -37.11 -0.32 2.17
N GLU A 102 -37.40 -0.42 3.48
CA GLU A 102 -37.33 0.72 4.41
C GLU A 102 -35.90 1.27 4.49
N LEU A 103 -34.88 0.41 4.65
CA LEU A 103 -33.49 0.83 4.69
C LEU A 103 -33.06 1.45 3.37
N ALA A 104 -33.46 0.86 2.23
CA ALA A 104 -33.12 1.41 0.91
C ALA A 104 -33.72 2.82 0.72
N THR A 105 -34.99 3.02 1.15
CA THR A 105 -35.66 4.32 1.13
C THR A 105 -34.95 5.31 2.05
N ALA A 106 -34.62 4.91 3.27
CA ALA A 106 -33.94 5.77 4.25
C ALA A 106 -32.54 6.23 3.77
N LEU A 107 -31.83 5.38 3.03
CA LEU A 107 -30.50 5.71 2.46
C LEU A 107 -30.57 6.36 1.08
N GLY A 108 -31.74 6.43 0.43
CA GLY A 108 -31.85 6.91 -0.95
C GLY A 108 -31.19 6.00 -1.97
N VAL A 109 -31.08 4.68 -1.71
CA VAL A 109 -30.44 3.70 -2.59
C VAL A 109 -31.46 2.67 -3.09
N ARG A 110 -31.10 1.90 -4.12
CA ARG A 110 -31.91 0.79 -4.60
C ARG A 110 -31.75 -0.44 -3.69
N PRO A 111 -32.80 -1.26 -3.48
CA PRO A 111 -32.67 -2.54 -2.76
C PRO A 111 -31.61 -3.48 -3.35
N SER A 112 -31.34 -3.40 -4.68
CA SER A 112 -30.26 -4.14 -5.33
C SER A 112 -28.87 -3.73 -4.83
N THR A 113 -28.68 -2.46 -4.48
CA THR A 113 -27.44 -1.97 -3.88
C THR A 113 -27.18 -2.61 -2.52
N LEU A 114 -28.20 -2.72 -1.67
CA LEU A 114 -28.08 -3.39 -0.37
C LEU A 114 -27.80 -4.89 -0.52
N ARG A 115 -28.41 -5.57 -1.51
CA ARG A 115 -28.09 -6.98 -1.82
C ARG A 115 -26.64 -7.14 -2.28
N HIS A 116 -26.14 -6.20 -3.07
CA HIS A 116 -24.74 -6.18 -3.47
C HIS A 116 -23.82 -5.96 -2.26
N TRP A 117 -24.14 -5.05 -1.36
CA TRP A 117 -23.36 -4.86 -0.13
C TRP A 117 -23.40 -6.09 0.79
N GLU A 118 -24.52 -6.83 0.84
CA GLU A 118 -24.61 -8.12 1.52
C GLU A 118 -23.69 -9.16 0.88
N SER A 119 -23.71 -9.32 -0.47
CA SER A 119 -22.83 -10.26 -1.18
C SER A 119 -21.35 -9.95 -0.98
N GLU A 120 -21.02 -8.67 -0.84
CA GLU A 120 -19.67 -8.19 -0.53
C GLU A 120 -19.31 -8.19 0.97
N ARG A 121 -20.22 -8.69 1.81
CA ARG A 121 -20.10 -8.71 3.28
C ARG A 121 -19.87 -7.34 3.93
N LEU A 122 -20.28 -6.27 3.26
CA LEU A 122 -20.22 -4.92 3.80
C LEU A 122 -21.34 -4.64 4.79
N VAL A 123 -22.52 -5.22 4.58
CA VAL A 123 -23.66 -5.18 5.50
C VAL A 123 -24.21 -6.60 5.57
N ILE A 124 -24.38 -7.14 6.77
CA ILE A 124 -24.81 -8.52 6.98
C ILE A 124 -26.16 -8.48 7.72
N PRO A 125 -27.30 -8.55 7.01
CA PRO A 125 -28.62 -8.53 7.66
C PRO A 125 -28.91 -9.82 8.42
N ASP A 126 -29.70 -9.73 9.46
CA ASP A 126 -30.34 -10.88 10.09
C ASP A 126 -31.46 -11.43 9.21
N ARG A 127 -31.85 -12.67 9.45
CA ARG A 127 -32.96 -13.28 8.77
C ARG A 127 -34.06 -13.68 9.78
N PHE A 128 -35.24 -13.13 9.59
CA PHE A 128 -36.41 -13.50 10.36
C PHE A 128 -37.47 -14.05 9.40
N ARG A 129 -37.88 -15.30 9.61
CA ARG A 129 -38.86 -16.02 8.73
C ARG A 129 -38.47 -15.93 7.24
N GLY A 130 -37.18 -16.03 6.92
CA GLY A 130 -36.67 -15.96 5.55
C GLY A 130 -36.50 -14.53 5.00
N ALA A 131 -37.05 -13.51 5.62
CA ALA A 131 -36.91 -12.11 5.21
C ALA A 131 -35.71 -11.46 5.85
N ARG A 132 -35.05 -10.51 5.10
CA ARG A 132 -33.95 -9.68 5.61
C ARG A 132 -34.48 -8.69 6.64
N ARG A 133 -33.76 -8.63 7.76
CA ARG A 133 -34.02 -7.66 8.82
C ARG A 133 -32.68 -6.95 9.15
N TYR A 134 -32.71 -5.65 9.18
CA TYR A 134 -31.57 -4.79 9.52
C TYR A 134 -31.81 -4.21 10.89
N THR A 135 -31.12 -4.75 11.89
CA THR A 135 -31.11 -4.20 13.25
C THR A 135 -30.44 -2.83 13.25
N PRO A 136 -30.59 -2.01 14.30
CA PRO A 136 -29.94 -0.71 14.39
C PRO A 136 -28.42 -0.75 14.15
N VAL A 137 -27.74 -1.84 14.56
CA VAL A 137 -26.31 -2.04 14.28
C VAL A 137 -26.06 -2.18 12.77
N GLN A 138 -26.88 -2.96 12.10
CA GLN A 138 -26.75 -3.17 10.64
C GLN A 138 -27.20 -1.94 9.85
N VAL A 139 -28.17 -1.18 10.36
CA VAL A 139 -28.53 0.14 9.81
C VAL A 139 -27.34 1.10 9.92
N ARG A 140 -26.66 1.15 11.06
CA ARG A 140 -25.42 1.93 11.23
C ARG A 140 -24.34 1.50 10.24
N ASP A 141 -24.09 0.19 10.12
CA ASP A 141 -23.11 -0.35 9.15
C ASP A 141 -23.46 0.09 7.72
N ALA A 142 -24.75 0.00 7.34
CA ALA A 142 -25.22 0.41 6.02
C ALA A 142 -25.03 1.92 5.79
N ARG A 143 -25.24 2.76 6.79
CA ARG A 143 -25.00 4.22 6.73
C ARG A 143 -23.51 4.52 6.56
N ILE A 144 -22.64 3.83 7.29
CA ILE A 144 -21.18 3.96 7.16
C ILE A 144 -20.76 3.59 5.73
N VAL A 145 -21.21 2.43 5.23
CA VAL A 145 -20.92 1.99 3.87
C VAL A 145 -21.43 3.01 2.85
N HIS A 146 -22.65 3.53 3.03
CA HIS A 146 -23.24 4.52 2.14
C HIS A 146 -22.39 5.81 2.08
N GLN A 147 -22.03 6.37 3.23
CA GLN A 147 -21.20 7.58 3.29
C GLN A 147 -19.83 7.38 2.66
N LEU A 148 -19.17 6.25 2.94
CA LEU A 148 -17.89 5.92 2.34
C LEU A 148 -18.00 5.73 0.82
N ARG A 149 -19.11 5.17 0.33
CA ARG A 149 -19.39 5.05 -1.11
C ARG A 149 -19.61 6.41 -1.77
N LEU A 150 -20.36 7.32 -1.14
CA LEU A 150 -20.52 8.69 -1.60
C LEU A 150 -19.20 9.45 -1.64
N ALA A 151 -18.32 9.20 -0.68
CA ALA A 151 -16.97 9.74 -0.63
C ALA A 151 -16.01 9.09 -1.65
N GLY A 152 -16.48 8.18 -2.53
CA GLY A 152 -15.67 7.58 -3.58
C GLY A 152 -14.95 6.27 -3.21
N TYR A 153 -15.13 5.76 -2.00
CA TYR A 153 -14.53 4.48 -1.59
C TYR A 153 -15.01 3.33 -2.48
N ARG A 154 -14.08 2.53 -3.00
CA ARG A 154 -14.40 1.32 -3.75
C ARG A 154 -14.77 0.17 -2.80
N ILE A 155 -15.42 -0.87 -3.33
CA ILE A 155 -15.88 -2.03 -2.55
C ILE A 155 -14.72 -2.75 -1.83
N GLU A 156 -13.61 -2.95 -2.50
CA GLU A 156 -12.49 -3.72 -1.97
C GLU A 156 -11.81 -3.08 -0.74
N PRO A 157 -11.47 -1.77 -0.73
CA PRO A 157 -11.03 -1.09 0.48
C PRO A 157 -12.05 -1.13 1.62
N LEU A 158 -13.35 -1.03 1.31
CA LEU A 158 -14.42 -1.13 2.30
C LEU A 158 -14.47 -2.52 2.95
N ARG A 159 -14.31 -3.58 2.16
CA ARG A 159 -14.27 -4.96 2.66
C ARG A 159 -13.14 -5.17 3.69
N ALA A 160 -11.99 -4.54 3.47
CA ALA A 160 -10.88 -4.59 4.41
C ALA A 160 -11.10 -3.75 5.68
N LEU A 161 -11.90 -2.67 5.58
CA LEU A 161 -12.14 -1.73 6.67
C LEU A 161 -13.32 -2.14 7.58
N MET A 162 -14.39 -2.70 7.02
CA MET A 162 -15.63 -3.01 7.74
C MET A 162 -15.48 -3.92 8.97
N PRO A 163 -14.62 -4.95 9.00
CA PRO A 163 -14.41 -5.76 10.21
C PRO A 163 -13.89 -4.92 11.39
N GLN A 164 -12.99 -3.97 11.13
CA GLN A 164 -12.44 -3.07 12.14
C GLN A 164 -13.51 -2.09 12.64
N LEU A 165 -14.34 -1.54 11.74
CA LEU A 165 -15.44 -0.64 12.09
C LEU A 165 -16.55 -1.34 12.88
N ARG A 166 -16.81 -2.63 12.64
CA ARG A 166 -17.80 -3.41 13.40
C ARG A 166 -17.31 -3.79 14.79
N SER A 167 -16.02 -4.12 14.94
CA SER A 167 -15.44 -4.45 16.25
C SER A 167 -15.35 -3.24 17.17
N ALA A 168 -15.34 -2.04 16.59
CA ALA A 168 -15.37 -0.77 17.32
C ALA A 168 -16.76 -0.56 17.95
N ARG A 169 -16.89 -0.85 19.23
CA ARG A 169 -18.16 -0.69 19.98
C ARG A 169 -18.56 0.77 20.20
N PHE A 170 -17.58 1.70 20.06
CA PHE A 170 -17.76 3.13 20.27
C PHE A 170 -17.04 3.92 19.16
N LEU A 171 -17.50 5.13 18.89
CA LEU A 171 -16.90 6.07 17.94
C LEU A 171 -15.42 6.37 18.24
N GLY A 172 -15.02 6.32 19.51
CA GLY A 172 -13.63 6.43 19.92
C GLY A 172 -12.72 5.33 19.34
N ASP A 173 -13.24 4.10 19.22
CA ASP A 173 -12.48 2.97 18.67
C ASP A 173 -12.30 3.12 17.16
N VAL A 174 -13.29 3.68 16.45
CA VAL A 174 -13.18 4.01 15.01
C VAL A 174 -12.12 5.08 14.79
N ALA A 175 -12.14 6.15 15.56
CA ALA A 175 -11.14 7.21 15.48
C ALA A 175 -9.74 6.66 15.79
N GLY A 176 -9.61 5.81 16.80
CA GLY A 176 -8.36 5.13 17.13
C GLY A 176 -7.84 4.23 16.01
N ALA A 177 -8.71 3.44 15.36
CA ALA A 177 -8.34 2.59 14.24
C ALA A 177 -7.88 3.41 13.01
N LEU A 178 -8.57 4.52 12.71
CA LEU A 178 -8.19 5.42 11.63
C LEU A 178 -6.86 6.12 11.92
N ALA A 179 -6.63 6.57 13.16
CA ALA A 179 -5.37 7.16 13.59
C ALA A 179 -4.20 6.15 13.53
N ALA A 180 -4.41 4.90 13.93
CA ALA A 180 -3.41 3.85 13.82
C ALA A 180 -3.05 3.56 12.34
N ARG A 181 -4.03 3.57 11.44
CA ARG A 181 -3.78 3.43 10.00
C ARG A 181 -2.99 4.60 9.44
N GLU A 182 -3.29 5.83 9.84
CA GLU A 182 -2.55 7.03 9.46
C GLU A 182 -1.09 6.95 9.90
N ALA A 183 -0.85 6.57 11.15
CA ALA A 183 0.49 6.34 11.69
C ALA A 183 1.25 5.27 10.88
N SER A 184 0.59 4.17 10.53
CA SER A 184 1.19 3.11 9.70
C SER A 184 1.58 3.61 8.30
N ILE A 185 0.72 4.38 7.63
CA ILE A 185 1.03 4.97 6.31
C ILE A 185 2.22 5.93 6.44
N THR A 186 2.26 6.74 7.49
CA THR A 186 3.35 7.70 7.75
C THR A 186 4.68 6.98 7.97
N VAL A 187 4.71 5.93 8.79
CA VAL A 187 5.92 5.12 9.03
C VAL A 187 6.42 4.50 7.73
N ARG A 188 5.53 3.92 6.92
CA ARG A 188 5.90 3.34 5.63
C ARG A 188 6.43 4.39 4.64
N SER A 189 5.86 5.58 4.64
CA SER A 189 6.32 6.67 3.76
C SER A 189 7.71 7.16 4.14
N ARG A 190 8.01 7.28 5.44
CA ARG A 190 9.36 7.60 5.93
C ARG A 190 10.35 6.51 5.55
N ALA A 191 10.01 5.26 5.78
CA ALA A 191 10.87 4.14 5.38
C ALA A 191 11.14 4.10 3.88
N LEU A 192 10.16 4.50 3.04
CA LEU A 192 10.35 4.62 1.61
C LEU A 192 11.31 5.75 1.24
N LEU A 193 11.22 6.90 1.91
CA LEU A 193 12.14 8.03 1.72
C LEU A 193 13.58 7.63 2.06
N ASP A 194 13.78 6.97 3.21
CA ASP A 194 15.10 6.47 3.62
C ASP A 194 15.60 5.39 2.65
N GLY A 195 14.72 4.53 2.19
CA GLY A 195 15.01 3.50 1.19
C GLY A 195 15.40 4.09 -0.17
N ALA A 196 14.73 5.17 -0.60
CA ALA A 196 15.06 5.88 -1.84
C ALA A 196 16.42 6.56 -1.74
N ALA A 197 16.78 7.14 -0.59
CA ALA A 197 18.11 7.70 -0.35
C ALA A 197 19.19 6.62 -0.44
N ALA A 198 19.01 5.48 0.24
CA ALA A 198 19.93 4.35 0.17
C ALA A 198 20.06 3.76 -1.24
N LEU A 199 18.95 3.74 -2.00
CA LEU A 199 18.93 3.32 -3.41
C LEU A 199 19.71 4.29 -4.29
N SER A 200 19.55 5.59 -4.09
CA SER A 200 20.28 6.63 -4.81
C SER A 200 21.81 6.51 -4.59
N ASP A 201 22.23 6.24 -3.34
CA ASP A 201 23.64 6.00 -3.02
C ASP A 201 24.18 4.75 -3.72
N LEU A 202 23.40 3.69 -3.77
CA LEU A 202 23.77 2.46 -4.47
C LEU A 202 23.92 2.67 -5.98
N LEU A 203 23.05 3.47 -6.60
CA LEU A 203 23.10 3.79 -8.03
C LEU A 203 24.29 4.66 -8.39
N ARG A 204 24.63 5.67 -7.57
CA ARG A 204 25.80 6.54 -7.79
C ARG A 204 27.10 5.75 -7.82
N GLN A 205 27.25 4.78 -6.94
CA GLN A 205 28.49 3.97 -6.91
C GLN A 205 28.64 3.06 -8.11
N ARG A 206 27.52 2.59 -8.70
CA ARG A 206 27.59 1.79 -9.92
C ARG A 206 28.05 2.64 -11.13
N GLY A 207 27.68 3.91 -11.16
CA GLY A 207 28.18 4.84 -12.20
C GLY A 207 29.69 5.02 -12.16
N HIS A 208 30.25 5.21 -10.97
CA HIS A 208 31.72 5.39 -10.83
C HIS A 208 32.52 4.14 -11.18
N VAL A 209 32.04 2.95 -10.89
CA VAL A 209 32.75 1.70 -11.24
C VAL A 209 32.80 1.48 -12.76
N VAL A 210 31.76 1.91 -13.49
CA VAL A 210 31.74 1.78 -14.96
C VAL A 210 32.67 2.81 -15.62
N ASP A 211 32.77 4.01 -15.06
CA ASP A 211 33.66 5.07 -15.60
C ASP A 211 35.13 4.71 -15.37
N ASP A 212 35.49 4.09 -14.24
CA ASP A 212 36.87 3.63 -13.97
C ASP A 212 37.25 2.42 -14.85
N GLU A 213 36.35 1.51 -15.15
CA GLU A 213 36.64 0.33 -16.00
C GLU A 213 36.79 0.70 -17.49
N VAL A 214 36.15 1.80 -17.94
CA VAL A 214 36.29 2.37 -19.28
C VAL A 214 37.61 3.19 -19.41
N ALA A 215 38.14 3.73 -18.30
CA ALA A 215 39.34 4.50 -18.28
C ALA A 215 40.64 3.64 -18.25
N GLU A 216 40.55 2.36 -17.89
CA GLU A 216 41.67 1.43 -17.77
C GLU A 216 41.89 0.49 -18.98
N ASP A 217 41.24 0.69 -20.15
CA ASP A 217 41.55 -0.07 -21.36
C ASP A 217 42.57 0.67 -22.25
N PRO A 218 43.89 0.43 -22.09
CA PRO A 218 44.92 1.10 -22.84
C PRO A 218 45.21 0.43 -24.20
N ALA A 219 44.27 -0.30 -24.78
CA ALA A 219 44.49 -1.07 -26.01
C ALA A 219 44.08 -0.31 -27.27
N HIS A 220 44.56 0.94 -27.48
CA HIS A 220 44.59 1.55 -28.81
C HIS A 220 45.86 2.37 -29.03
N VAL A 221 47.01 1.76 -28.81
CA VAL A 221 48.27 2.28 -29.37
C VAL A 221 48.33 1.83 -30.83
N VAL A 222 47.93 2.73 -31.72
CA VAL A 222 48.17 2.61 -33.15
C VAL A 222 49.69 2.63 -33.38
N ALA A 223 50.24 1.53 -33.85
CA ALA A 223 51.64 1.45 -34.29
C ALA A 223 51.85 2.37 -35.51
N PRO A 224 52.90 3.18 -35.56
CA PRO A 224 53.24 3.99 -36.75
C PRO A 224 53.71 3.08 -37.86
N GLY A 225 53.08 3.19 -39.03
CA GLY A 225 53.45 2.52 -40.25
C GLY A 225 54.90 2.87 -40.66
N ARG A 226 55.68 1.86 -40.97
CA ARG A 226 56.92 2.02 -41.72
C ARG A 226 56.60 2.40 -43.17
N VAL A 227 57.16 3.53 -43.59
CA VAL A 227 57.30 3.90 -44.98
C VAL A 227 58.59 3.26 -45.46
N GLU A 228 58.56 2.46 -46.49
CA GLU A 228 59.62 2.32 -47.53
C GLU A 228 58.96 2.46 -48.89
#